data_88cdb01b339e618e619fe8e063c2d899
#
_entry.id   88cdb01b339e618e619fe8e063c2d899
#
_cell.length_a   1.000
_cell.length_b   1.000
_cell.length_c   1.000
_cell.angle_alpha   90.00
_cell.angle_beta   90.00
_cell.angle_gamma   90.00
#
_symmetry.space_group_name_H-M   'P 1'
#
loop_
_entity.id
_entity.type
_entity.pdbx_description
1 polymer ?
#
loop_
_entity_poly.entity_id
_entity_poly.type
_entity_poly.pdbx_seq_one_letter_code
_entity_poly.pdbx_strand_id
1 'polypeptide(L)'
;TVTGLTNKTWTPGSIVSGRAATEDQLKEAVADSGWKAAVDKEGSGQSTVVGTSPEKIKAEETVTFKAGNNMMVTQTGKSISYAVNPELTDMKSATFKDAAGNTTVTNGNGITITPGSANPTNPHAGPVSLTKDGLNNGNNQIKGVAPGTDPTDAVNVSQLNASNANTSQAINQIAGEVQHVGAHAAAMAALKPIQYDPLEPTQVMAGVGNYRGETAAALGLAHYTNENTLFNVGVSVGGNHNMVNAGVTHKFGY
;
A
#
# COMPACT_ATOMS: atom_id res chain seq x y z
N THR A 1 -40.56 26.11 -76.92
CA THR A 1 -40.81 24.98 -76.05
C THR A 1 -41.06 23.76 -76.91
N VAL A 2 -40.34 22.64 -76.68
CA VAL A 2 -40.63 21.34 -77.31
C VAL A 2 -41.65 20.64 -76.44
N THR A 3 -42.83 20.30 -76.99
CA THR A 3 -43.92 19.64 -76.32
C THR A 3 -44.31 18.35 -77.05
N GLY A 4 -45.12 17.46 -76.41
CA GLY A 4 -45.60 16.22 -76.99
C GLY A 4 -44.61 15.06 -76.99
N LEU A 5 -43.54 15.13 -76.24
CA LEU A 5 -42.65 13.99 -75.99
C LEU A 5 -43.37 12.91 -75.21
N THR A 6 -43.24 11.66 -75.65
CA THR A 6 -44.00 10.49 -75.04
C THR A 6 -43.21 9.70 -74.02
N ASN A 7 -41.90 9.92 -73.91
CA ASN A 7 -41.02 9.23 -72.94
C ASN A 7 -41.13 9.87 -71.56
N LYS A 8 -42.06 9.45 -70.74
CA LYS A 8 -42.37 10.04 -69.42
C LYS A 8 -41.73 9.31 -68.25
N THR A 9 -41.23 8.10 -68.43
CA THR A 9 -40.69 7.27 -67.38
C THR A 9 -39.17 7.25 -67.45
N TRP A 10 -38.49 7.47 -66.32
CA TRP A 10 -37.06 7.31 -66.15
C TRP A 10 -36.69 5.86 -65.90
N THR A 11 -35.88 5.26 -66.75
CA THR A 11 -35.40 3.88 -66.59
C THR A 11 -33.87 3.88 -66.58
N PRO A 12 -33.23 3.77 -65.41
CA PRO A 12 -31.77 3.69 -65.30
C PRO A 12 -31.23 2.53 -66.14
N GLY A 13 -30.16 2.75 -66.87
CA GLY A 13 -29.53 1.75 -67.75
C GLY A 13 -30.18 1.60 -69.16
N SER A 14 -31.31 2.28 -69.43
CA SER A 14 -31.96 2.28 -70.78
C SER A 14 -31.84 3.65 -71.47
N ILE A 15 -30.71 4.32 -71.29
CA ILE A 15 -30.47 5.66 -71.85
C ILE A 15 -30.05 5.53 -73.31
N VAL A 16 -30.73 6.27 -74.17
CA VAL A 16 -30.31 6.45 -75.58
C VAL A 16 -29.64 7.82 -75.73
N SER A 17 -28.34 7.80 -76.05
CA SER A 17 -27.58 9.04 -76.30
C SER A 17 -28.19 9.90 -77.34
N GLY A 18 -28.26 11.24 -77.12
CA GLY A 18 -28.85 12.19 -78.06
C GLY A 18 -30.38 12.34 -78.02
N ARG A 19 -31.08 11.52 -77.19
CA ARG A 19 -32.54 11.66 -77.00
C ARG A 19 -32.85 12.72 -75.92
N ALA A 20 -33.82 13.59 -76.22
CA ALA A 20 -34.27 14.58 -75.20
C ALA A 20 -34.99 13.89 -74.05
N ALA A 21 -34.71 14.30 -72.80
CA ALA A 21 -35.47 13.90 -71.62
C ALA A 21 -36.66 14.84 -71.40
N THR A 22 -37.77 14.28 -70.88
CA THR A 22 -38.94 15.05 -70.45
C THR A 22 -38.74 15.56 -69.01
N GLU A 23 -39.54 16.60 -68.64
CA GLU A 23 -39.58 17.06 -67.23
C GLU A 23 -40.04 15.93 -66.30
N ASP A 24 -40.91 15.03 -66.75
CA ASP A 24 -41.32 13.83 -65.96
C ASP A 24 -40.14 12.91 -65.70
N GLN A 25 -39.32 12.60 -66.72
CA GLN A 25 -38.12 11.78 -66.55
C GLN A 25 -37.05 12.44 -65.67
N LEU A 26 -36.86 13.77 -65.77
CA LEU A 26 -35.95 14.52 -64.93
C LEU A 26 -36.41 14.48 -63.45
N LYS A 27 -37.71 14.69 -63.22
CA LYS A 27 -38.31 14.60 -61.90
C LYS A 27 -38.11 13.23 -61.28
N GLU A 28 -38.35 12.16 -62.00
CA GLU A 28 -38.11 10.77 -61.52
C GLU A 28 -36.61 10.53 -61.27
N ALA A 29 -35.73 10.95 -62.14
CA ALA A 29 -34.31 10.80 -61.97
C ALA A 29 -33.78 11.50 -60.72
N VAL A 30 -34.25 12.75 -60.46
CA VAL A 30 -33.90 13.50 -59.27
C VAL A 30 -34.48 12.85 -58.01
N ALA A 31 -35.75 12.41 -58.06
CA ALA A 31 -36.38 11.74 -56.92
C ALA A 31 -35.72 10.39 -56.59
N ASP A 32 -35.08 9.73 -57.59
CA ASP A 32 -34.32 8.50 -57.37
C ASP A 32 -32.82 8.75 -57.14
N SER A 33 -32.36 9.98 -57.24
CA SER A 33 -30.98 10.31 -56.93
C SER A 33 -30.71 10.22 -55.43
N GLY A 34 -29.48 9.88 -55.03
CA GLY A 34 -29.11 9.78 -53.62
C GLY A 34 -27.90 8.89 -53.45
N TRP A 35 -27.57 8.70 -52.20
CA TRP A 35 -26.46 7.86 -51.75
C TRP A 35 -26.96 6.87 -50.67
N LYS A 36 -26.16 5.85 -50.32
CA LYS A 36 -26.53 4.85 -49.32
C LYS A 36 -25.73 5.09 -48.05
N ALA A 37 -26.39 5.19 -46.94
CA ALA A 37 -25.78 5.19 -45.60
C ALA A 37 -25.84 3.79 -44.98
N ALA A 38 -24.75 3.35 -44.46
CA ALA A 38 -24.65 2.12 -43.66
C ALA A 38 -23.83 2.35 -42.43
N VAL A 39 -24.04 1.56 -41.37
CA VAL A 39 -23.19 1.50 -40.18
C VAL A 39 -22.53 0.12 -40.13
N ASP A 40 -21.26 0.14 -39.77
CA ASP A 40 -20.46 -1.06 -39.52
C ASP A 40 -19.54 -0.82 -38.33
N LYS A 41 -18.81 -1.82 -37.91
CA LYS A 41 -17.87 -1.75 -36.79
C LYS A 41 -16.45 -2.00 -37.28
N GLU A 42 -15.51 -1.40 -36.59
CA GLU A 42 -14.08 -1.67 -36.75
C GLU A 42 -13.48 -2.11 -35.42
N GLY A 43 -12.65 -3.15 -35.43
CA GLY A 43 -12.01 -3.69 -34.24
C GLY A 43 -13.01 -4.15 -33.17
N SER A 44 -12.87 -3.63 -31.95
CA SER A 44 -13.76 -3.90 -30.83
C SER A 44 -15.02 -3.01 -30.79
N GLY A 45 -15.22 -2.17 -31.80
CA GLY A 45 -16.38 -1.29 -31.91
C GLY A 45 -17.70 -2.05 -31.90
N GLN A 46 -18.78 -1.35 -31.57
CA GLN A 46 -20.15 -1.88 -31.61
C GLN A 46 -20.93 -1.14 -32.67
N SER A 47 -21.70 -1.86 -33.48
CA SER A 47 -22.68 -1.28 -34.39
C SER A 47 -24.05 -1.91 -34.14
N THR A 48 -25.07 -1.08 -34.18
CA THR A 48 -26.47 -1.54 -34.05
C THR A 48 -27.30 -0.91 -35.17
N VAL A 49 -27.99 -1.74 -35.93
CA VAL A 49 -28.93 -1.31 -36.96
C VAL A 49 -30.33 -1.42 -36.41
N VAL A 50 -31.08 -0.34 -36.45
CA VAL A 50 -32.52 -0.32 -36.17
C VAL A 50 -33.20 0.15 -37.45
N GLY A 51 -33.85 -0.76 -38.17
CA GLY A 51 -34.44 -0.51 -39.48
C GLY A 51 -33.64 -1.14 -40.62
N THR A 52 -33.53 -0.43 -41.76
CA THR A 52 -32.88 -0.92 -42.96
C THR A 52 -31.42 -0.46 -43.04
N SER A 53 -30.51 -1.35 -43.43
CA SER A 53 -29.10 -0.97 -43.71
C SER A 53 -28.62 -1.76 -44.97
N PRO A 54 -28.03 -1.13 -45.96
CA PRO A 54 -27.86 0.32 -46.12
C PRO A 54 -29.18 1.04 -46.39
N GLU A 55 -29.39 2.21 -45.82
CA GLU A 55 -30.51 3.10 -46.09
C GLU A 55 -30.21 4.03 -47.24
N LYS A 56 -31.16 4.21 -48.17
CA LYS A 56 -31.00 5.16 -49.28
C LYS A 56 -31.42 6.56 -48.84
N ILE A 57 -30.49 7.51 -48.89
CA ILE A 57 -30.71 8.91 -48.54
C ILE A 57 -30.96 9.65 -49.86
N LYS A 58 -32.14 10.17 -50.03
CA LYS A 58 -32.53 10.92 -51.24
C LYS A 58 -32.10 12.38 -51.17
N ALA A 59 -32.17 13.08 -52.29
CA ALA A 59 -31.61 14.42 -52.47
C ALA A 59 -32.12 15.48 -51.47
N GLU A 60 -33.35 15.37 -51.01
CA GLU A 60 -33.97 16.35 -50.09
C GLU A 60 -34.02 15.85 -48.62
N GLU A 61 -33.47 14.70 -48.35
CA GLU A 61 -33.51 14.12 -47.00
C GLU A 61 -32.35 14.59 -46.15
N THR A 62 -32.60 14.82 -44.88
CA THR A 62 -31.61 15.22 -43.89
C THR A 62 -31.06 14.04 -43.11
N VAL A 63 -29.77 13.87 -43.09
CA VAL A 63 -29.07 12.93 -42.22
C VAL A 63 -28.65 13.64 -40.94
N THR A 64 -29.13 13.14 -39.79
CA THR A 64 -28.79 13.68 -38.49
C THR A 64 -27.71 12.85 -37.83
N PHE A 65 -26.58 13.44 -37.52
CA PHE A 65 -25.49 12.85 -36.74
C PHE A 65 -25.69 13.17 -35.26
N LYS A 66 -25.81 12.15 -34.41
CA LYS A 66 -26.07 12.30 -32.97
C LYS A 66 -24.86 11.84 -32.17
N ALA A 67 -24.50 12.59 -31.11
CA ALA A 67 -23.59 12.12 -30.10
C ALA A 67 -24.34 11.29 -29.06
N GLY A 68 -23.79 10.14 -28.68
CA GLY A 68 -24.23 9.38 -27.52
C GLY A 68 -23.63 9.94 -26.22
N ASN A 69 -23.88 9.25 -25.09
CA ASN A 69 -23.33 9.64 -23.81
C ASN A 69 -21.79 9.72 -23.90
N ASN A 70 -21.21 10.72 -23.24
CA ASN A 70 -19.76 10.96 -23.20
C ASN A 70 -19.09 11.25 -24.56
N MET A 71 -19.88 11.51 -25.58
CA MET A 71 -19.39 11.93 -26.90
C MET A 71 -19.89 13.33 -27.22
N MET A 72 -19.11 14.06 -27.99
CA MET A 72 -19.46 15.35 -28.58
C MET A 72 -19.49 15.21 -30.09
N VAL A 73 -20.46 15.82 -30.73
CA VAL A 73 -20.51 15.99 -32.20
C VAL A 73 -20.55 17.46 -32.51
N THR A 74 -19.68 17.90 -33.41
CA THR A 74 -19.60 19.30 -33.84
C THR A 74 -19.70 19.35 -35.36
N GLN A 75 -20.55 20.24 -35.86
CA GLN A 75 -20.64 20.55 -37.27
C GLN A 75 -20.05 21.95 -37.56
N THR A 76 -19.12 22.01 -38.48
CA THR A 76 -18.57 23.28 -39.01
C THR A 76 -18.66 23.26 -40.50
N GLY A 77 -19.63 24.00 -41.03
CA GLY A 77 -19.94 23.96 -42.48
C GLY A 77 -20.35 22.54 -42.91
N LYS A 78 -19.55 21.91 -43.75
CA LYS A 78 -19.77 20.55 -44.29
C LYS A 78 -18.98 19.49 -43.56
N SER A 79 -18.27 19.85 -42.47
CA SER A 79 -17.49 18.91 -41.68
C SER A 79 -18.24 18.52 -40.39
N ILE A 80 -18.27 17.23 -40.10
CA ILE A 80 -18.78 16.65 -38.87
C ILE A 80 -17.60 16.03 -38.15
N SER A 81 -17.39 16.40 -36.86
CA SER A 81 -16.35 15.83 -36.02
C SER A 81 -16.96 15.23 -34.74
N TYR A 82 -16.39 14.13 -34.32
CA TYR A 82 -16.71 13.49 -33.03
C TYR A 82 -15.51 13.59 -32.09
N ALA A 83 -15.77 13.88 -30.83
CA ALA A 83 -14.78 13.89 -29.78
C ALA A 83 -15.36 13.21 -28.53
N VAL A 84 -14.49 12.70 -27.66
CA VAL A 84 -14.86 12.27 -26.32
C VAL A 84 -15.09 13.51 -25.45
N ASN A 85 -16.16 13.54 -24.68
CA ASN A 85 -16.41 14.62 -23.71
C ASN A 85 -15.27 14.63 -22.68
N PRO A 86 -14.63 15.78 -22.40
CA PRO A 86 -13.64 15.89 -21.34
C PRO A 86 -14.12 15.45 -19.96
N GLU A 87 -15.40 15.64 -19.68
CA GLU A 87 -16.08 15.18 -18.47
C GLU A 87 -16.88 13.91 -18.77
N LEU A 88 -16.39 12.76 -18.30
CA LEU A 88 -17.07 11.48 -18.44
C LEU A 88 -17.99 11.24 -17.24
N THR A 89 -19.28 11.01 -17.51
CA THR A 89 -20.30 10.72 -16.50
C THR A 89 -20.92 9.35 -16.71
N ASP A 90 -21.41 8.75 -15.62
CA ASP A 90 -22.11 7.43 -15.64
C ASP A 90 -21.29 6.29 -16.26
N MET A 91 -19.97 6.40 -16.24
CA MET A 91 -19.08 5.32 -16.64
C MET A 91 -19.09 4.21 -15.57
N LYS A 92 -19.37 2.98 -15.99
CA LYS A 92 -19.35 1.83 -15.06
C LYS A 92 -17.92 1.39 -14.73
N SER A 93 -17.02 1.45 -15.71
CA SER A 93 -15.61 1.14 -15.53
C SER A 93 -14.75 1.67 -16.67
N ALA A 94 -13.47 1.91 -16.39
CA ALA A 94 -12.43 2.08 -17.39
C ALA A 94 -11.37 0.98 -17.16
N THR A 95 -11.00 0.27 -18.23
CA THR A 95 -10.00 -0.79 -18.18
C THR A 95 -8.87 -0.45 -19.15
N PHE A 96 -7.65 -0.41 -18.59
CA PHE A 96 -6.42 -0.20 -19.35
C PHE A 96 -5.58 -1.47 -19.30
N LYS A 97 -5.02 -1.86 -20.43
CA LYS A 97 -4.16 -3.03 -20.53
C LYS A 97 -2.89 -2.65 -21.28
N ASP A 98 -1.73 -2.99 -20.73
CA ASP A 98 -0.45 -2.81 -21.38
C ASP A 98 -0.01 -4.04 -22.20
N ALA A 99 1.11 -3.92 -22.92
CA ALA A 99 1.67 -5.00 -23.73
C ALA A 99 2.16 -6.21 -22.90
N ALA A 100 2.48 -6.03 -21.62
CA ALA A 100 2.88 -7.09 -20.71
C ALA A 100 1.67 -7.82 -20.11
N GLY A 101 0.45 -7.38 -20.42
CA GLY A 101 -0.79 -7.97 -19.92
C GLY A 101 -1.24 -7.43 -18.57
N ASN A 102 -0.52 -6.45 -17.98
CA ASN A 102 -0.99 -5.79 -16.77
C ASN A 102 -2.30 -5.08 -17.04
N THR A 103 -3.22 -5.17 -16.11
CA THR A 103 -4.56 -4.58 -16.25
C THR A 103 -4.83 -3.62 -15.10
N THR A 104 -5.21 -2.39 -15.42
CA THR A 104 -5.73 -1.41 -14.46
C THR A 104 -7.21 -1.21 -14.69
N VAL A 105 -8.02 -1.46 -13.68
CA VAL A 105 -9.46 -1.22 -13.69
C VAL A 105 -9.80 -0.13 -12.69
N THR A 106 -10.51 0.90 -13.16
CA THR A 106 -11.10 1.94 -12.32
C THR A 106 -12.63 1.86 -12.45
N ASN A 107 -13.33 1.72 -11.33
CA ASN A 107 -14.79 1.63 -11.29
C ASN A 107 -15.34 2.18 -9.96
N GLY A 108 -16.63 2.02 -9.69
CA GLY A 108 -17.28 2.46 -8.46
C GLY A 108 -16.75 1.85 -7.15
N ASN A 109 -15.99 0.76 -7.21
CA ASN A 109 -15.34 0.15 -6.05
C ASN A 109 -13.93 0.70 -5.78
N GLY A 110 -13.34 1.42 -6.74
CA GLY A 110 -11.99 1.95 -6.63
C GLY A 110 -11.09 1.60 -7.83
N ILE A 111 -9.79 1.52 -7.56
CA ILE A 111 -8.77 1.20 -8.56
C ILE A 111 -8.15 -0.15 -8.21
N THR A 112 -8.04 -1.04 -9.21
CA THR A 112 -7.34 -2.31 -9.07
C THR A 112 -6.33 -2.48 -10.19
N ILE A 113 -5.09 -2.81 -9.83
CA ILE A 113 -4.00 -3.13 -10.76
C ILE A 113 -3.69 -4.60 -10.63
N THR A 114 -3.92 -5.36 -11.69
CA THR A 114 -3.65 -6.80 -11.75
C THR A 114 -2.43 -7.06 -12.63
N PRO A 115 -1.38 -7.70 -12.13
CA PRO A 115 -0.22 -8.08 -12.94
C PRO A 115 -0.63 -9.06 -14.06
N GLY A 116 -0.05 -8.91 -15.25
CA GLY A 116 -0.24 -9.82 -16.38
C GLY A 116 0.49 -11.15 -16.24
N SER A 117 1.49 -11.20 -15.36
CA SER A 117 2.25 -12.42 -15.03
C SER A 117 2.69 -12.41 -13.58
N ALA A 118 3.03 -13.60 -13.05
CA ALA A 118 3.58 -13.72 -11.70
C ALA A 118 4.93 -13.01 -11.60
N ASN A 119 5.18 -12.35 -10.46
CA ASN A 119 6.47 -11.74 -10.17
C ASN A 119 7.47 -12.84 -9.77
N PRO A 120 8.55 -13.09 -10.54
CA PRO A 120 9.49 -14.18 -10.25
C PRO A 120 10.26 -13.97 -8.93
N THR A 121 10.39 -12.73 -8.45
CA THR A 121 11.07 -12.41 -7.18
C THR A 121 10.11 -12.34 -5.99
N ASN A 122 8.81 -12.33 -6.23
CA ASN A 122 7.76 -12.37 -5.21
C ASN A 122 6.57 -13.20 -5.72
N PRO A 123 6.64 -14.53 -5.64
CA PRO A 123 5.59 -15.41 -6.17
C PRO A 123 4.24 -15.27 -5.46
N HIS A 124 4.21 -14.62 -4.30
CA HIS A 124 2.99 -14.32 -3.55
C HIS A 124 2.42 -12.91 -3.83
N ALA A 125 3.08 -12.15 -4.72
CA ALA A 125 2.56 -10.85 -5.14
C ALA A 125 1.22 -11.01 -5.86
N GLY A 126 0.24 -10.23 -5.43
CA GLY A 126 -1.10 -10.21 -5.99
C GLY A 126 -1.48 -8.83 -6.52
N PRO A 127 -2.75 -8.66 -6.90
CA PRO A 127 -3.28 -7.36 -7.31
C PRO A 127 -3.12 -6.30 -6.21
N VAL A 128 -2.80 -5.08 -6.63
CA VAL A 128 -2.84 -3.89 -5.77
C VAL A 128 -4.19 -3.21 -5.97
N SER A 129 -4.86 -2.84 -4.89
CA SER A 129 -6.13 -2.11 -4.98
C SER A 129 -6.26 -1.00 -3.94
N LEU A 130 -6.92 0.09 -4.36
CA LEU A 130 -7.35 1.17 -3.50
C LEU A 130 -8.87 1.26 -3.59
N THR A 131 -9.55 0.96 -2.49
CA THR A 131 -11.02 0.89 -2.40
C THR A 131 -11.52 1.69 -1.22
N LYS A 132 -12.83 1.73 -1.00
CA LYS A 132 -13.43 2.31 0.21
C LYS A 132 -12.91 1.68 1.52
N ASP A 133 -12.40 0.45 1.46
CA ASP A 133 -11.88 -0.30 2.62
C ASP A 133 -10.37 -0.06 2.83
N GLY A 134 -9.75 0.81 2.01
CA GLY A 134 -8.34 1.19 2.10
C GLY A 134 -7.48 0.59 0.99
N LEU A 135 -6.17 0.60 1.25
CA LEU A 135 -5.14 0.08 0.33
C LEU A 135 -4.84 -1.38 0.64
N ASN A 136 -5.01 -2.24 -0.36
CA ASN A 136 -4.45 -3.59 -0.37
C ASN A 136 -3.23 -3.61 -1.30
N ASN A 137 -2.05 -3.83 -0.75
CA ASN A 137 -0.80 -3.82 -1.50
C ASN A 137 -0.43 -5.18 -2.13
N GLY A 138 -1.29 -6.19 -2.02
CA GLY A 138 -1.10 -7.50 -2.68
C GLY A 138 0.21 -8.19 -2.34
N ASN A 139 0.69 -8.11 -1.09
CA ASN A 139 2.00 -8.62 -0.65
C ASN A 139 3.22 -8.00 -1.37
N ASN A 140 3.07 -6.86 -2.02
CA ASN A 140 4.18 -6.13 -2.61
C ASN A 140 4.88 -5.26 -1.57
N GLN A 141 6.14 -4.91 -1.81
CA GLN A 141 6.86 -3.94 -0.98
C GLN A 141 6.30 -2.54 -1.18
N ILE A 142 6.12 -1.79 -0.08
CA ILE A 142 5.87 -0.35 -0.13
C ILE A 142 7.24 0.33 -0.07
N LYS A 143 7.62 1.04 -1.13
CA LYS A 143 8.90 1.72 -1.28
C LYS A 143 8.74 3.23 -1.14
N GLY A 144 9.84 3.92 -0.76
CA GLY A 144 9.83 5.38 -0.66
C GLY A 144 9.07 5.92 0.55
N VAL A 145 8.86 5.10 1.61
CA VAL A 145 8.22 5.52 2.84
C VAL A 145 9.18 6.42 3.63
N ALA A 146 8.83 7.69 3.77
CA ALA A 146 9.55 8.62 4.64
C ALA A 146 9.46 8.19 6.11
N PRO A 147 10.39 8.62 6.99
CA PRO A 147 10.25 8.40 8.43
C PRO A 147 8.93 8.99 8.94
N GLY A 148 8.13 8.18 9.62
CA GLY A 148 6.90 8.63 10.27
C GLY A 148 7.21 9.58 11.42
N THR A 149 6.39 10.63 11.60
CA THR A 149 6.51 11.65 12.66
C THR A 149 5.28 11.65 13.56
N ASP A 150 4.11 11.38 12.98
CA ASP A 150 2.85 11.37 13.72
C ASP A 150 2.43 9.94 14.12
N PRO A 151 1.62 9.77 15.17
CA PRO A 151 1.23 8.45 15.67
C PRO A 151 0.50 7.56 14.66
N THR A 152 -0.01 8.14 13.57
CA THR A 152 -0.74 7.45 12.50
C THR A 152 0.08 7.21 11.24
N ASP A 153 1.34 7.64 11.24
CA ASP A 153 2.24 7.47 10.10
C ASP A 153 2.77 6.03 10.01
N ALA A 154 3.10 5.62 8.79
CA ALA A 154 3.79 4.35 8.57
C ALA A 154 5.25 4.43 9.04
N VAL A 155 5.71 3.39 9.71
CA VAL A 155 7.10 3.24 10.13
C VAL A 155 7.92 2.58 9.03
N ASN A 156 9.07 3.14 8.68
CA ASN A 156 9.99 2.52 7.74
C ASN A 156 11.05 1.64 8.45
N VAL A 157 11.77 0.84 7.66
CA VAL A 157 12.78 -0.12 8.15
C VAL A 157 13.90 0.56 8.94
N SER A 158 14.28 1.80 8.60
CA SER A 158 15.34 2.53 9.33
C SER A 158 14.91 2.85 10.77
N GLN A 159 13.68 3.29 10.97
CA GLN A 159 13.13 3.56 12.30
C GLN A 159 12.99 2.28 13.13
N LEU A 160 12.57 1.17 12.52
CA LEU A 160 12.51 -0.14 13.17
C LEU A 160 13.90 -0.61 13.62
N ASN A 161 14.91 -0.47 12.75
CA ASN A 161 16.29 -0.85 13.06
C ASN A 161 16.87 0.01 14.19
N ALA A 162 16.60 1.32 14.20
CA ALA A 162 17.01 2.21 15.29
C ALA A 162 16.35 1.82 16.63
N SER A 163 15.08 1.53 16.63
CA SER A 163 14.36 1.05 17.83
C SER A 163 14.92 -0.27 18.34
N ASN A 164 15.20 -1.23 17.46
CA ASN A 164 15.80 -2.50 17.84
C ASN A 164 17.21 -2.34 18.40
N ALA A 165 18.02 -1.44 17.84
CA ALA A 165 19.36 -1.12 18.37
C ALA A 165 19.30 -0.55 19.77
N ASN A 166 18.40 0.42 20.02
CA ASN A 166 18.20 1.00 21.35
C ASN A 166 17.73 -0.06 22.37
N THR A 167 16.82 -0.91 21.98
CA THR A 167 16.34 -2.01 22.83
C THR A 167 17.46 -2.99 23.17
N SER A 168 18.30 -3.35 22.19
CA SER A 168 19.45 -4.23 22.40
C SER A 168 20.48 -3.61 23.35
N GLN A 169 20.73 -2.31 23.22
CA GLN A 169 21.62 -1.59 24.16
C GLN A 169 21.06 -1.60 25.58
N ALA A 170 19.79 -1.33 25.77
CA ALA A 170 19.14 -1.38 27.09
C ALA A 170 19.21 -2.78 27.71
N ILE A 171 18.99 -3.82 26.92
CA ILE A 171 19.11 -5.21 27.40
C ILE A 171 20.54 -5.52 27.83
N ASN A 172 21.55 -5.09 27.06
CA ASN A 172 22.95 -5.30 27.42
C ASN A 172 23.35 -4.54 28.70
N GLN A 173 22.84 -3.33 28.89
CA GLN A 173 23.05 -2.57 30.13
C GLN A 173 22.46 -3.32 31.34
N ILE A 174 21.19 -3.76 31.23
CA ILE A 174 20.54 -4.54 32.32
C ILE A 174 21.32 -5.83 32.60
N ALA A 175 21.81 -6.52 31.57
CA ALA A 175 22.60 -7.72 31.75
C ALA A 175 23.90 -7.44 32.52
N GLY A 176 24.57 -6.33 32.22
CA GLY A 176 25.74 -5.86 32.98
C GLY A 176 25.41 -5.55 34.44
N GLU A 177 24.33 -4.83 34.71
CA GLU A 177 23.87 -4.52 36.06
C GLU A 177 23.61 -5.81 36.88
N VAL A 178 22.96 -6.80 36.27
CA VAL A 178 22.70 -8.10 36.94
C VAL A 178 24.02 -8.81 37.28
N GLN A 179 25.05 -8.72 36.43
CA GLN A 179 26.36 -9.30 36.70
C GLN A 179 27.05 -8.61 37.88
N HIS A 180 27.02 -7.28 37.93
CA HIS A 180 27.57 -6.51 39.05
C HIS A 180 26.83 -6.85 40.38
N VAL A 181 25.50 -6.80 40.37
CA VAL A 181 24.69 -7.19 41.58
C VAL A 181 25.03 -8.60 42.04
N GLY A 182 25.16 -9.56 41.09
CA GLY A 182 25.55 -10.93 41.40
C GLY A 182 26.94 -11.05 42.06
N ALA A 183 27.93 -10.33 41.54
CA ALA A 183 29.28 -10.30 42.10
C ALA A 183 29.32 -9.67 43.51
N HIS A 184 28.63 -8.54 43.72
CA HIS A 184 28.48 -7.90 45.02
C HIS A 184 27.77 -8.78 46.02
N ALA A 185 26.68 -9.43 45.63
CA ALA A 185 25.95 -10.37 46.50
C ALA A 185 26.82 -11.55 46.90
N ALA A 186 27.60 -12.11 45.98
CA ALA A 186 28.54 -13.18 46.28
C ALA A 186 29.67 -12.73 47.26
N ALA A 187 30.24 -11.53 47.06
CA ALA A 187 31.23 -10.98 47.93
C ALA A 187 30.66 -10.74 49.37
N MET A 188 29.47 -10.17 49.47
CA MET A 188 28.79 -9.94 50.74
C MET A 188 28.42 -11.26 51.45
N ALA A 189 28.03 -12.28 50.70
CA ALA A 189 27.70 -13.61 51.28
C ALA A 189 28.95 -14.32 51.85
N ALA A 190 30.14 -13.90 51.43
CA ALA A 190 31.42 -14.40 51.95
C ALA A 190 31.80 -13.79 53.33
N LEU A 191 31.15 -12.71 53.76
CA LEU A 191 31.36 -12.07 55.08
C LEU A 191 30.69 -12.92 56.14
N LYS A 192 31.45 -13.83 56.80
CA LYS A 192 30.97 -14.72 57.85
C LYS A 192 31.72 -14.47 59.14
N PRO A 193 31.04 -14.04 60.21
CA PRO A 193 31.67 -13.92 61.53
C PRO A 193 32.00 -15.29 62.08
N ILE A 194 33.08 -15.37 62.85
CA ILE A 194 33.46 -16.54 63.65
C ILE A 194 32.70 -16.54 64.98
N GLN A 195 32.88 -17.58 65.79
CA GLN A 195 32.19 -17.72 67.08
C GLN A 195 32.51 -16.54 68.01
N TYR A 196 31.57 -16.27 68.92
CA TYR A 196 31.70 -15.26 69.99
C TYR A 196 32.89 -15.55 70.90
N ASP A 197 33.74 -14.52 71.12
CA ASP A 197 34.78 -14.48 72.13
C ASP A 197 34.55 -13.22 72.96
N PRO A 198 34.36 -13.34 74.32
CA PRO A 198 34.15 -12.18 75.18
C PRO A 198 35.34 -11.24 75.26
N LEU A 199 36.57 -11.70 74.94
CA LEU A 199 37.79 -10.87 74.91
C LEU A 199 37.97 -10.14 73.59
N GLU A 200 37.37 -10.66 72.46
CA GLU A 200 37.48 -10.10 71.14
C GLU A 200 36.09 -10.01 70.47
N PRO A 201 35.17 -9.19 70.98
CA PRO A 201 33.79 -9.13 70.51
C PRO A 201 33.64 -8.46 69.12
N THR A 202 34.67 -7.79 68.59
CA THR A 202 34.60 -7.12 67.29
C THR A 202 35.49 -7.84 66.27
N GLN A 203 34.90 -8.17 65.11
CA GLN A 203 35.55 -8.92 64.06
C GLN A 203 35.52 -8.13 62.74
N VAL A 204 36.61 -8.19 61.97
CA VAL A 204 36.71 -7.67 60.63
C VAL A 204 36.60 -8.85 59.64
N MET A 205 35.79 -8.69 58.62
CA MET A 205 35.57 -9.71 57.63
C MET A 205 35.93 -9.18 56.24
N ALA A 206 36.48 -10.02 55.40
CA ALA A 206 36.72 -9.71 54.00
C ALA A 206 36.19 -10.84 53.11
N GLY A 207 35.68 -10.48 51.97
CA GLY A 207 35.15 -11.44 50.97
C GLY A 207 35.38 -10.97 49.55
N VAL A 208 35.46 -11.90 48.64
CA VAL A 208 35.50 -11.65 47.20
C VAL A 208 34.42 -12.51 46.53
N GLY A 209 33.74 -11.93 45.59
CA GLY A 209 32.74 -12.64 44.78
C GLY A 209 32.96 -12.44 43.30
N ASN A 210 32.69 -13.48 42.54
CA ASN A 210 32.67 -13.41 41.09
C ASN A 210 31.34 -13.94 40.58
N TYR A 211 30.75 -13.25 39.62
CA TYR A 211 29.55 -13.73 38.95
C TYR A 211 29.60 -13.37 37.45
N ARG A 212 29.64 -14.39 36.61
CA ARG A 212 29.67 -14.27 35.14
C ARG A 212 30.77 -13.35 34.60
N GLY A 213 31.95 -13.39 35.23
CA GLY A 213 33.11 -12.60 34.82
C GLY A 213 33.30 -11.29 35.60
N GLU A 214 32.27 -10.76 36.24
CA GLU A 214 32.38 -9.58 37.11
C GLU A 214 32.85 -9.98 38.50
N THR A 215 33.70 -9.11 39.11
CA THR A 215 34.27 -9.38 40.41
C THR A 215 34.04 -8.20 41.37
N ALA A 216 33.67 -8.48 42.58
CA ALA A 216 33.55 -7.51 43.67
C ALA A 216 34.30 -7.98 44.90
N ALA A 217 34.84 -7.01 45.67
CA ALA A 217 35.40 -7.23 47.01
C ALA A 217 34.49 -6.63 48.05
N ALA A 218 34.39 -7.30 49.21
CA ALA A 218 33.60 -6.81 50.35
C ALA A 218 34.45 -6.75 51.62
N LEU A 219 34.20 -5.74 52.43
CA LEU A 219 34.70 -5.60 53.80
C LEU A 219 33.51 -5.47 54.74
N GLY A 220 33.61 -6.13 55.91
CA GLY A 220 32.54 -6.10 56.90
C GLY A 220 33.13 -6.00 58.31
N LEU A 221 32.30 -5.44 59.18
CA LEU A 221 32.49 -5.44 60.63
C LEU A 221 31.34 -6.20 61.27
N ALA A 222 31.66 -7.07 62.25
CA ALA A 222 30.68 -7.75 63.10
C ALA A 222 31.02 -7.44 64.55
N HIS A 223 30.03 -7.14 65.37
CA HIS A 223 30.19 -6.84 66.78
C HIS A 223 29.16 -7.62 67.62
N TYR A 224 29.65 -8.42 68.52
CA TYR A 224 28.82 -9.16 69.49
C TYR A 224 28.62 -8.30 70.72
N THR A 225 27.41 -7.95 71.09
CA THR A 225 27.06 -7.31 72.34
C THR A 225 26.98 -8.29 73.50
N ASN A 226 26.71 -9.55 73.19
CA ASN A 226 26.74 -10.71 74.10
C ASN A 226 26.74 -11.99 73.26
N GLU A 227 26.82 -13.17 73.86
CA GLU A 227 26.85 -14.47 73.16
C GLU A 227 25.64 -14.77 72.30
N ASN A 228 24.54 -14.04 72.45
CA ASN A 228 23.30 -14.24 71.75
C ASN A 228 22.97 -13.16 70.72
N THR A 229 23.70 -12.04 70.70
CA THR A 229 23.38 -10.88 69.83
C THR A 229 24.60 -10.39 69.06
N LEU A 230 24.48 -10.38 67.74
CA LEU A 230 25.45 -9.92 66.78
C LEU A 230 24.88 -8.80 65.94
N PHE A 231 25.60 -7.71 65.77
CA PHE A 231 25.37 -6.69 64.77
C PHE A 231 26.45 -6.80 63.67
N ASN A 232 26.08 -6.66 62.41
CA ASN A 232 27.03 -6.63 61.31
C ASN A 232 26.71 -5.54 60.31
N VAL A 233 27.76 -4.99 59.74
CA VAL A 233 27.68 -4.07 58.60
C VAL A 233 28.76 -4.47 57.60
N GLY A 234 28.41 -4.36 56.33
CA GLY A 234 29.34 -4.66 55.24
C GLY A 234 29.21 -3.66 54.08
N VAL A 235 30.29 -3.47 53.38
CA VAL A 235 30.36 -2.70 52.15
C VAL A 235 31.06 -3.54 51.10
N SER A 236 30.54 -3.57 49.88
CA SER A 236 31.24 -4.16 48.75
C SER A 236 31.45 -3.15 47.64
N VAL A 237 32.59 -3.29 46.97
CA VAL A 237 33.03 -2.43 45.86
C VAL A 237 33.46 -3.32 44.69
N GLY A 238 33.10 -2.88 43.47
CA GLY A 238 33.48 -3.60 42.25
C GLY A 238 32.93 -2.89 41.02
N GLY A 239 33.71 -2.78 39.97
CA GLY A 239 33.35 -1.95 38.83
C GLY A 239 33.07 -0.50 39.26
N ASN A 240 32.01 0.11 38.77
CA ASN A 240 31.56 1.45 39.17
C ASN A 240 30.41 1.42 40.19
N HIS A 241 30.22 0.28 40.87
CA HIS A 241 29.11 0.04 41.77
C HIS A 241 29.58 -0.23 43.20
N ASN A 242 28.79 0.10 44.16
CA ASN A 242 28.95 -0.31 45.55
C ASN A 242 27.64 -0.81 46.15
N MET A 243 27.72 -1.69 47.14
CA MET A 243 26.60 -2.19 47.88
C MET A 243 26.91 -2.16 49.36
N VAL A 244 25.91 -1.85 50.17
CA VAL A 244 26.02 -1.81 51.62
C VAL A 244 24.96 -2.73 52.22
N ASN A 245 25.30 -3.46 53.25
CA ASN A 245 24.33 -4.20 54.08
C ASN A 245 24.53 -3.88 55.55
N ALA A 246 23.47 -4.06 56.33
CA ALA A 246 23.50 -4.06 57.77
C ALA A 246 22.51 -5.14 58.30
N GLY A 247 22.87 -5.81 59.35
CA GLY A 247 22.05 -6.85 59.90
C GLY A 247 22.23 -7.00 61.42
N VAL A 248 21.23 -7.63 62.05
CA VAL A 248 21.28 -8.08 63.43
C VAL A 248 20.87 -9.54 63.49
N THR A 249 21.59 -10.32 64.25
CA THR A 249 21.25 -11.72 64.57
C THR A 249 21.13 -11.88 66.05
N HIS A 250 20.05 -12.50 66.52
CA HIS A 250 19.79 -12.78 67.94
C HIS A 250 19.35 -14.23 68.14
N LYS A 251 19.99 -14.91 69.08
CA LYS A 251 19.59 -16.25 69.50
C LYS A 251 18.57 -16.12 70.62
N PHE A 252 17.42 -16.72 70.46
CA PHE A 252 16.45 -16.87 71.56
C PHE A 252 16.79 -18.16 72.31
N GLY A 253 17.23 -18.04 73.62
CA GLY A 253 17.44 -19.16 74.47
C GLY A 253 16.13 -19.49 75.21
N TYR A 254 15.87 -20.77 75.42
CA TYR A 254 14.86 -21.23 76.30
C TYR A 254 15.49 -21.55 77.63
#